data_5e84cd96f37e36a0683207b2307cb55d
#
_entry.id   5e84cd96f37e36a0683207b2307cb55d
#
_cell.length_a   1.000
_cell.length_b   1.000
_cell.length_c   1.000
_cell.angle_alpha   90.00
_cell.angle_beta   90.00
_cell.angle_gamma   90.00
#
_symmetry.space_group_name_H-M   'P 1'
#
loop_
_entity.id
_entity.type
_entity.pdbx_description
1 polymer ?
#
loop_
_entity_poly.entity_id
_entity_poly.type
_entity_poly.pdbx_seq_one_letter_code
_entity_poly.pdbx_strand_id
1 'polypeptide(L)'
;CEHSERGALGLVINKPSDLSMRSLFEKVELPLHRADLIDAPVFMGGPVHTERGFVLHEAIFADPQSGASPLKEGADPVQGTLDLGLTGSGSSAKDAVNPLKNESVYASTMMIPGGLEMTTSKDVLEALSTGAGPRKVLISLGYSAWGEGQLESELAENSWLTVGADAEVIFDTPIEQRYERAMGLLGLQSWMLSSEAGHS
;
A
#
# COMPACT_ATOMS: atom_id res chain seq x y z
N CYS A 1 -2.16 5.71 -5.12
CA CYS A 1 -0.93 5.90 -4.30
C CYS A 1 0.02 6.90 -4.93
N GLU A 2 0.33 6.78 -6.19
CA GLU A 2 1.14 7.73 -6.96
C GLU A 2 0.34 8.21 -8.17
N HIS A 3 0.47 9.51 -8.48
CA HIS A 3 -0.12 10.10 -9.67
C HIS A 3 0.82 11.20 -10.17
N SER A 4 1.31 11.06 -11.39
CA SER A 4 2.27 11.95 -12.01
C SER A 4 2.03 12.04 -13.53
N GLU A 5 2.74 12.94 -14.21
CA GLU A 5 2.69 13.02 -15.68
C GLU A 5 3.08 11.71 -16.39
N ARG A 6 3.79 10.82 -15.72
CA ARG A 6 4.22 9.52 -16.26
C ARG A 6 3.21 8.40 -16.08
N GLY A 7 2.11 8.66 -15.39
CA GLY A 7 1.04 7.71 -15.09
C GLY A 7 0.70 7.63 -13.60
N ALA A 8 -0.06 6.63 -13.23
CA ALA A 8 -0.53 6.45 -11.88
C ALA A 8 -0.35 5.00 -11.39
N LEU A 9 -0.23 4.86 -10.06
CA LEU A 9 -0.20 3.59 -9.35
C LEU A 9 -1.23 3.62 -8.22
N GLY A 10 -2.01 2.56 -8.10
CA GLY A 10 -3.02 2.38 -7.06
C GLY A 10 -3.02 0.98 -6.47
N LEU A 11 -3.56 0.87 -5.25
CA LEU A 11 -3.79 -0.40 -4.58
C LEU A 11 -5.29 -0.61 -4.36
N VAL A 12 -5.80 -1.79 -4.73
CA VAL A 12 -7.14 -2.23 -4.35
C VAL A 12 -7.12 -2.65 -2.89
N ILE A 13 -7.95 -2.04 -2.06
CA ILE A 13 -7.94 -2.20 -0.60
C ILE A 13 -9.12 -2.98 -0.04
N ASN A 14 -10.03 -3.44 -0.88
CA ASN A 14 -11.24 -4.17 -0.49
C ASN A 14 -11.36 -5.56 -1.13
N LYS A 15 -10.26 -6.10 -1.67
CA LYS A 15 -10.21 -7.43 -2.28
C LYS A 15 -9.24 -8.33 -1.52
N PRO A 16 -9.68 -9.06 -0.49
CA PRO A 16 -8.82 -9.97 0.23
C PRO A 16 -8.42 -11.14 -0.68
N SER A 17 -7.19 -11.64 -0.50
CA SER A 17 -6.72 -12.89 -1.11
C SER A 17 -6.91 -14.06 -0.14
N ASP A 18 -6.63 -15.28 -0.60
CA ASP A 18 -6.63 -16.47 0.24
C ASP A 18 -5.39 -16.54 1.17
N LEU A 19 -4.47 -15.58 1.06
CA LEU A 19 -3.26 -15.52 1.87
C LEU A 19 -3.52 -14.70 3.14
N SER A 20 -3.27 -15.30 4.30
CA SER A 20 -3.28 -14.58 5.58
C SER A 20 -1.92 -13.96 5.88
N MET A 21 -1.90 -12.99 6.79
CA MET A 21 -0.65 -12.42 7.31
C MET A 21 0.26 -13.49 7.93
N ARG A 22 -0.30 -14.45 8.67
CA ARG A 22 0.44 -15.60 9.20
C ARG A 22 1.19 -16.32 8.08
N SER A 23 0.49 -16.73 7.04
CA SER A 23 1.07 -17.48 5.92
C SER A 23 2.10 -16.65 5.14
N LEU A 24 1.89 -15.34 5.04
CA LEU A 24 2.86 -14.43 4.43
C LEU A 24 4.15 -14.42 5.25
N PHE A 25 4.07 -14.21 6.56
CA PHE A 25 5.23 -14.13 7.45
C PHE A 25 5.98 -15.46 7.53
N GLU A 26 5.28 -16.59 7.50
CA GLU A 26 5.90 -17.92 7.37
C GLU A 26 6.70 -18.05 6.07
N LYS A 27 6.17 -17.59 4.93
CA LYS A 27 6.88 -17.63 3.64
C LYS A 27 8.13 -16.77 3.58
N VAL A 28 8.14 -15.65 4.27
CA VAL A 28 9.32 -14.76 4.34
C VAL A 28 10.24 -15.10 5.52
N GLU A 29 9.96 -16.19 6.22
CA GLU A 29 10.75 -16.72 7.36
C GLU A 29 10.90 -15.70 8.51
N LEU A 30 9.85 -14.93 8.75
CA LEU A 30 9.76 -13.97 9.86
C LEU A 30 8.69 -14.41 10.88
N PRO A 31 8.95 -14.33 12.18
CA PRO A 31 7.91 -14.53 13.19
C PRO A 31 6.90 -13.37 13.14
N LEU A 32 5.64 -13.61 13.43
CA LEU A 32 4.63 -12.57 13.59
C LEU A 32 4.15 -12.54 15.03
N HIS A 33 4.60 -11.54 15.80
CA HIS A 33 4.24 -11.38 17.22
C HIS A 33 2.98 -10.50 17.41
N ARG A 34 2.49 -9.85 16.38
CA ARG A 34 1.27 -9.03 16.38
C ARG A 34 0.02 -9.92 16.30
N ALA A 35 -0.57 -10.25 17.46
CA ALA A 35 -1.75 -11.10 17.54
C ALA A 35 -2.96 -10.54 16.76
N ASP A 36 -3.06 -9.22 16.68
CA ASP A 36 -4.09 -8.51 15.93
C ASP A 36 -3.98 -8.66 14.41
N LEU A 37 -2.80 -9.00 13.90
CA LEU A 37 -2.55 -9.16 12.47
C LEU A 37 -2.55 -10.63 12.02
N ILE A 38 -2.49 -11.59 12.92
CA ILE A 38 -2.28 -13.02 12.57
C ILE A 38 -3.31 -13.52 11.55
N ASP A 39 -4.56 -13.20 11.77
CA ASP A 39 -5.68 -13.64 10.93
C ASP A 39 -6.13 -12.58 9.91
N ALA A 40 -5.42 -11.44 9.86
CA ALA A 40 -5.70 -10.41 8.87
C ALA A 40 -5.39 -10.92 7.45
N PRO A 41 -6.19 -10.57 6.44
CA PRO A 41 -5.91 -10.96 5.06
C PRO A 41 -4.78 -10.14 4.47
N VAL A 42 -4.07 -10.75 3.52
CA VAL A 42 -3.27 -10.03 2.53
C VAL A 42 -4.19 -9.70 1.35
N PHE A 43 -4.10 -8.50 0.80
CA PHE A 43 -4.99 -8.03 -0.25
C PHE A 43 -4.43 -8.28 -1.65
N MET A 44 -5.30 -8.36 -2.63
CA MET A 44 -4.95 -8.32 -4.05
C MET A 44 -4.95 -6.85 -4.48
N GLY A 45 -3.78 -6.21 -4.49
CA GLY A 45 -3.64 -4.77 -4.77
C GLY A 45 -3.86 -4.39 -6.22
N GLY A 46 -3.76 -5.35 -7.14
CA GLY A 46 -3.99 -5.15 -8.57
C GLY A 46 -3.35 -6.25 -9.42
N PRO A 47 -3.51 -6.18 -10.74
CA PRO A 47 -3.09 -7.25 -11.67
C PRO A 47 -1.59 -7.21 -12.04
N VAL A 48 -0.90 -6.10 -11.70
CA VAL A 48 0.50 -5.89 -12.11
C VAL A 48 1.43 -6.39 -11.01
N HIS A 49 2.45 -7.17 -11.36
CA HIS A 49 3.45 -7.70 -10.42
C HIS A 49 2.84 -8.32 -9.15
N THR A 50 1.97 -9.31 -9.33
CA THR A 50 1.25 -9.98 -8.23
C THR A 50 2.17 -10.73 -7.26
N GLU A 51 3.44 -10.91 -7.61
CA GLU A 51 4.51 -11.45 -6.75
C GLU A 51 5.13 -10.42 -5.80
N ARG A 52 4.88 -9.12 -6.04
CA ARG A 52 5.44 -8.04 -5.23
C ARG A 52 4.52 -7.64 -4.09
N GLY A 53 5.10 -7.45 -2.91
CA GLY A 53 4.41 -6.94 -1.73
C GLY A 53 4.48 -5.42 -1.63
N PHE A 54 3.37 -4.83 -1.21
CA PHE A 54 3.21 -3.41 -0.91
C PHE A 54 2.61 -3.28 0.48
N VAL A 55 3.25 -2.51 1.34
CA VAL A 55 2.79 -2.26 2.70
C VAL A 55 2.30 -0.82 2.80
N LEU A 56 0.98 -0.65 2.86
CA LEU A 56 0.35 0.63 3.10
C LEU A 56 0.18 0.82 4.61
N HIS A 57 0.62 1.94 5.14
CA HIS A 57 0.56 2.20 6.58
C HIS A 57 0.41 3.70 6.89
N GLU A 58 0.09 4.01 8.13
CA GLU A 58 0.13 5.38 8.61
C GLU A 58 1.57 5.91 8.61
N ALA A 59 1.75 7.18 8.28
CA ALA A 59 3.07 7.79 8.26
C ALA A 59 3.70 7.75 9.65
N ILE A 60 4.92 7.23 9.73
CA ILE A 60 5.73 7.23 10.94
C ILE A 60 6.83 8.27 10.76
N PHE A 61 6.62 9.42 11.35
CA PHE A 61 7.67 10.44 11.41
C PHE A 61 8.72 10.01 12.43
N ALA A 62 9.98 9.98 12.02
CA ALA A 62 11.08 9.86 12.97
C ALA A 62 10.99 11.05 13.93
N ASP A 63 10.69 10.78 15.20
CA ASP A 63 10.73 11.82 16.23
C ASP A 63 12.19 12.27 16.40
N PRO A 64 12.55 13.52 16.07
CA PRO A 64 13.93 13.99 16.19
C PRO A 64 14.42 14.02 17.65
N GLN A 65 13.55 13.75 18.62
CA GLN A 65 13.89 13.70 20.04
C GLN A 65 13.92 12.26 20.61
N SER A 66 13.47 11.28 19.87
CA SER A 66 13.64 9.87 20.21
C SER A 66 15.07 9.47 19.88
N GLY A 67 15.94 9.41 20.88
CA GLY A 67 17.35 9.04 20.77
C GLY A 67 17.58 7.55 20.40
N ALA A 68 16.71 6.96 19.60
CA ALA A 68 16.95 5.72 18.91
C ALA A 68 17.83 6.04 17.69
N SER A 69 19.14 5.95 17.88
CA SER A 69 20.13 5.98 16.78
C SER A 69 19.66 5.06 15.65
N PRO A 70 19.67 5.55 14.40
CA PRO A 70 19.52 4.67 13.27
C PRO A 70 20.67 3.67 13.33
N LEU A 71 20.35 2.41 13.45
CA LEU A 71 21.31 1.34 13.25
C LEU A 71 21.85 1.43 11.83
N LYS A 72 23.09 1.92 11.74
CA LYS A 72 24.06 1.58 10.71
C LYS A 72 24.67 2.70 9.87
N GLU A 73 25.89 2.97 10.22
CA GLU A 73 26.98 3.03 9.25
C GLU A 73 27.30 1.61 8.75
N GLY A 74 27.29 1.42 7.44
CA GLY A 74 27.99 0.32 6.78
C GLY A 74 27.17 -0.87 6.35
N ALA A 75 26.20 -0.69 5.48
CA ALA A 75 25.82 -1.72 4.53
C ALA A 75 25.43 -1.03 3.22
N ASP A 76 26.05 -1.49 2.14
CA ASP A 76 25.67 -1.10 0.78
C ASP A 76 24.14 -1.25 0.60
N PRO A 77 23.49 -0.37 -0.16
CA PRO A 77 22.06 -0.48 -0.42
C PRO A 77 21.84 -1.70 -1.31
N VAL A 78 21.69 -2.86 -0.71
CA VAL A 78 21.08 -3.99 -1.37
C VAL A 78 19.59 -3.62 -1.49
N GLN A 79 19.22 -3.19 -2.66
CA GLN A 79 17.84 -2.96 -3.07
C GLN A 79 17.06 -4.27 -2.98
N GLY A 80 16.58 -4.57 -1.78
CA GLY A 80 15.67 -5.69 -1.54
C GLY A 80 14.23 -5.23 -1.71
N THR A 81 13.74 -5.20 -2.93
CA THR A 81 12.29 -5.19 -3.19
C THR A 81 11.70 -6.44 -2.56
N LEU A 82 10.53 -6.33 -1.92
CA LEU A 82 9.75 -7.47 -1.41
C LEU A 82 9.35 -8.39 -2.57
N ASP A 83 10.29 -9.21 -3.03
CA ASP A 83 10.02 -10.32 -3.93
C ASP A 83 9.69 -11.53 -3.07
N LEU A 84 8.43 -11.94 -3.09
CA LEU A 84 7.94 -13.08 -2.32
C LEU A 84 8.23 -14.42 -3.02
N GLY A 85 9.05 -14.41 -4.08
CA GLY A 85 9.56 -15.62 -4.71
C GLY A 85 8.50 -16.51 -5.37
N LEU A 86 7.36 -15.93 -5.77
CA LEU A 86 6.25 -16.70 -6.36
C LEU A 86 6.43 -16.98 -7.85
N THR A 87 7.34 -16.29 -8.52
CA THR A 87 7.81 -16.65 -9.88
C THR A 87 9.16 -15.99 -10.11
N GLY A 88 10.16 -16.79 -10.55
CA GLY A 88 11.47 -16.26 -10.87
C GLY A 88 11.46 -15.50 -12.19
N SER A 89 11.82 -14.24 -12.17
CA SER A 89 12.68 -13.59 -13.19
C SER A 89 12.71 -12.08 -12.94
N GLY A 90 13.93 -11.54 -12.84
CA GLY A 90 14.17 -10.15 -12.51
C GLY A 90 13.95 -9.20 -13.67
N SER A 91 13.62 -7.98 -13.33
CA SER A 91 13.95 -6.80 -14.15
C SER A 91 14.04 -5.57 -13.26
N SER A 92 15.18 -4.89 -13.38
CA SER A 92 15.61 -3.71 -12.64
C SER A 92 14.86 -2.47 -13.11
N ALA A 93 14.28 -1.72 -12.20
CA ALA A 93 13.88 -0.34 -12.46
C ALA A 93 14.69 0.60 -11.57
N LYS A 94 15.46 1.47 -12.21
CA LYS A 94 16.33 2.48 -11.59
C LYS A 94 15.57 3.77 -11.31
N ASP A 95 15.84 4.30 -10.14
CA ASP A 95 15.91 5.70 -9.72
C ASP A 95 14.82 6.70 -10.09
N ALA A 96 14.07 7.13 -9.08
CA ALA A 96 13.55 8.48 -9.00
C ALA A 96 13.89 9.06 -7.61
N VAL A 97 14.84 9.99 -7.59
CA VAL A 97 15.25 10.76 -6.41
C VAL A 97 14.19 11.81 -6.09
N ASN A 98 13.65 11.80 -4.88
CA ASN A 98 12.69 12.80 -4.39
C ASN A 98 13.41 13.82 -3.49
N PRO A 99 13.25 15.15 -3.71
CA PRO A 99 13.98 16.19 -2.97
C PRO A 99 13.23 16.82 -1.78
N LEU A 100 12.32 16.13 -1.11
CA LEU A 100 11.71 16.62 0.13
C LEU A 100 11.94 15.61 1.26
N LYS A 101 12.99 15.87 2.03
CA LYS A 101 13.37 15.11 3.21
C LYS A 101 12.35 15.27 4.35
N ASN A 102 11.34 14.42 4.38
CA ASN A 102 10.89 13.78 5.60
C ASN A 102 11.34 12.32 5.46
N GLU A 103 12.46 11.98 6.09
CA GLU A 103 13.03 10.65 6.01
C GLU A 103 12.02 9.68 6.65
N SER A 104 11.39 8.86 5.83
CA SER A 104 10.64 7.72 6.32
C SER A 104 11.57 6.79 7.09
N VAL A 105 11.05 6.16 8.11
CA VAL A 105 11.77 5.18 8.95
C VAL A 105 12.21 3.97 8.13
N TYR A 106 11.49 3.64 7.04
CA TYR A 106 11.76 2.48 6.20
C TYR A 106 12.32 2.87 4.85
N ALA A 107 13.20 2.01 4.32
CA ALA A 107 13.73 2.16 2.97
C ALA A 107 12.61 1.98 1.92
N SER A 108 12.82 2.49 0.72
CA SER A 108 11.88 2.36 -0.40
C SER A 108 10.43 2.72 -0.05
N THR A 109 10.27 3.83 0.64
CA THR A 109 8.97 4.35 1.08
C THR A 109 8.57 5.57 0.26
N MET A 110 7.29 5.62 -0.08
CA MET A 110 6.64 6.70 -0.79
C MET A 110 5.59 7.33 0.11
N MET A 111 5.61 8.65 0.21
CA MET A 111 4.55 9.41 0.88
C MET A 111 3.29 9.45 0.03
N ILE A 112 2.15 9.19 0.66
CA ILE A 112 0.83 9.25 0.03
C ILE A 112 0.00 10.35 0.70
N PRO A 113 -0.81 11.12 -0.06
CA PRO A 113 -1.72 12.10 0.52
C PRO A 113 -2.61 11.48 1.61
N GLY A 114 -2.91 12.25 2.65
CA GLY A 114 -3.71 11.80 3.78
C GLY A 114 -2.90 11.26 4.97
N GLY A 115 -1.59 11.53 5.01
CA GLY A 115 -0.72 11.10 6.12
C GLY A 115 -0.41 9.61 6.08
N LEU A 116 -0.34 9.05 4.89
CA LEU A 116 -0.06 7.65 4.63
C LEU A 116 1.32 7.47 3.99
N GLU A 117 1.86 6.29 4.13
CA GLU A 117 3.09 5.83 3.48
C GLU A 117 2.87 4.48 2.83
N MET A 118 3.55 4.25 1.72
CA MET A 118 3.62 2.95 1.07
C MET A 118 5.08 2.50 0.98
N THR A 119 5.39 1.37 1.59
CA THR A 119 6.74 0.80 1.67
C THR A 119 6.80 -0.49 0.87
N THR A 120 7.90 -0.70 0.13
CA THR A 120 8.15 -1.92 -0.64
C THR A 120 9.40 -2.68 -0.17
N SER A 121 10.07 -2.21 0.87
CA SER A 121 11.25 -2.86 1.44
C SER A 121 10.88 -3.85 2.55
N LYS A 122 11.77 -4.81 2.79
CA LYS A 122 11.54 -5.88 3.77
C LYS A 122 11.62 -5.41 5.23
N ASP A 123 12.31 -4.31 5.49
CA ASP A 123 12.53 -3.75 6.83
C ASP A 123 11.23 -3.44 7.58
N VAL A 124 10.17 -3.01 6.88
CA VAL A 124 8.85 -2.82 7.50
C VAL A 124 8.25 -4.14 7.98
N LEU A 125 8.45 -5.26 7.27
CA LEU A 125 8.01 -6.58 7.73
C LEU A 125 8.85 -7.06 8.92
N GLU A 126 10.15 -6.80 8.93
CA GLU A 126 11.02 -7.09 10.07
C GLU A 126 10.60 -6.30 11.29
N ALA A 127 10.25 -5.02 11.14
CA ALA A 127 9.69 -4.21 12.22
C ALA A 127 8.34 -4.76 12.72
N LEU A 128 7.44 -5.14 11.81
CA LEU A 128 6.15 -5.77 12.18
C LEU A 128 6.37 -7.09 12.91
N SER A 129 7.38 -7.89 12.52
CA SER A 129 7.68 -9.17 13.14
C SER A 129 8.06 -9.05 14.62
N THR A 130 8.74 -7.96 14.97
CA THR A 130 9.16 -7.66 16.35
C THR A 130 8.12 -6.86 17.15
N GLY A 131 7.03 -6.45 16.52
CA GLY A 131 6.01 -5.60 17.12
C GLY A 131 6.34 -4.11 17.13
N ALA A 132 7.47 -3.70 16.52
CA ALA A 132 7.92 -2.30 16.44
C ALA A 132 7.41 -1.56 15.18
N GLY A 133 6.70 -2.23 14.29
CA GLY A 133 6.19 -1.68 13.04
C GLY A 133 5.01 -0.71 13.21
N PRO A 134 4.48 -0.18 12.09
CA PRO A 134 3.34 0.72 12.10
C PRO A 134 2.12 0.06 12.77
N ARG A 135 1.34 0.89 13.47
CA ARG A 135 0.16 0.39 14.20
C ARG A 135 -0.93 -0.03 13.23
N LYS A 136 -1.20 0.82 12.23
CA LYS A 136 -2.18 0.57 11.17
C LYS A 136 -1.45 0.18 9.91
N VAL A 137 -1.76 -0.98 9.39
CA VAL A 137 -1.08 -1.57 8.24
C VAL A 137 -2.03 -2.39 7.39
N LEU A 138 -1.84 -2.30 6.08
CA LEU A 138 -2.49 -3.14 5.09
C LEU A 138 -1.42 -3.64 4.13
N ILE A 139 -1.34 -4.96 3.95
CA ILE A 139 -0.39 -5.55 3.01
C ILE A 139 -1.14 -6.05 1.79
N SER A 140 -0.63 -5.71 0.61
CA SER A 140 -1.19 -6.17 -0.66
C SER A 140 -0.12 -6.79 -1.55
N LEU A 141 -0.57 -7.69 -2.43
CA LEU A 141 0.21 -8.25 -3.52
C LEU A 141 -0.23 -7.62 -4.83
N GLY A 142 0.74 -7.18 -5.64
CA GLY A 142 0.49 -6.49 -6.88
C GLY A 142 -0.10 -5.09 -6.70
N TYR A 143 -0.27 -4.43 -7.82
CA TYR A 143 -0.82 -3.08 -7.90
C TYR A 143 -1.57 -2.86 -9.22
N SER A 144 -2.36 -1.79 -9.29
CA SER A 144 -2.96 -1.28 -10.51
C SER A 144 -2.10 -0.16 -11.07
N ALA A 145 -1.90 -0.16 -12.37
CA ALA A 145 -1.09 0.84 -13.07
C ALA A 145 -1.88 1.46 -14.22
N TRP A 146 -1.74 2.75 -14.38
CA TRP A 146 -2.24 3.53 -15.50
C TRP A 146 -1.06 4.17 -16.22
N GLY A 147 -1.06 4.09 -17.55
CA GLY A 147 -0.09 4.81 -18.38
C GLY A 147 -0.30 6.32 -18.34
N GLU A 148 0.61 7.05 -19.00
CA GLU A 148 0.52 8.51 -19.14
C GLU A 148 -0.84 8.93 -19.71
N GLY A 149 -1.55 9.83 -19.01
CA GLY A 149 -2.86 10.35 -19.40
C GLY A 149 -4.03 9.36 -19.33
N GLN A 150 -3.79 8.08 -19.01
CA GLN A 150 -4.84 7.07 -19.01
C GLN A 150 -5.84 7.29 -17.88
N LEU A 151 -5.36 7.52 -16.65
CA LEU A 151 -6.24 7.75 -15.51
C LEU A 151 -7.05 9.03 -15.68
N GLU A 152 -6.45 10.07 -16.23
CA GLU A 152 -7.10 11.35 -16.53
C GLU A 152 -8.23 11.18 -17.56
N SER A 153 -8.00 10.36 -18.59
CA SER A 153 -9.02 10.04 -19.59
C SER A 153 -10.19 9.29 -18.95
N GLU A 154 -9.90 8.27 -18.15
CA GLU A 154 -10.92 7.49 -17.44
C GLU A 154 -11.73 8.36 -16.44
N LEU A 155 -11.07 9.31 -15.76
CA LEU A 155 -11.73 10.28 -14.90
C LEU A 155 -12.64 11.23 -15.67
N ALA A 156 -12.19 11.71 -16.84
CA ALA A 156 -12.98 12.58 -17.72
C ALA A 156 -14.22 11.88 -18.29
N GLU A 157 -14.14 10.56 -18.46
CA GLU A 157 -15.26 9.71 -18.89
C GLU A 157 -16.17 9.28 -17.72
N ASN A 158 -15.96 9.80 -16.49
CA ASN A 158 -16.68 9.41 -15.28
C ASN A 158 -16.57 7.91 -14.92
N SER A 159 -15.50 7.23 -15.33
CA SER A 159 -15.25 5.83 -14.98
C SER A 159 -14.89 5.65 -13.52
N TRP A 160 -14.48 6.72 -12.84
CA TRP A 160 -14.08 6.72 -11.43
C TRP A 160 -14.77 7.83 -10.64
N LEU A 161 -15.15 7.49 -9.42
CA LEU A 161 -15.48 8.47 -8.39
C LEU A 161 -14.25 8.65 -7.48
N THR A 162 -13.90 9.90 -7.17
CA THR A 162 -12.72 10.19 -6.38
C THR A 162 -13.09 10.87 -5.07
N VAL A 163 -12.42 10.47 -4.00
CA VAL A 163 -12.56 11.03 -2.66
C VAL A 163 -11.20 11.09 -1.99
N GLY A 164 -11.01 11.98 -1.04
CA GLY A 164 -9.78 12.03 -0.25
C GLY A 164 -9.50 10.72 0.47
N ALA A 165 -8.23 10.34 0.57
CA ALA A 165 -7.83 9.17 1.33
C ALA A 165 -8.20 9.36 2.81
N ASP A 166 -8.90 8.40 3.39
CA ASP A 166 -9.35 8.40 4.77
C ASP A 166 -8.80 7.16 5.49
N ALA A 167 -8.01 7.37 6.52
CA ALA A 167 -7.34 6.30 7.25
C ALA A 167 -8.33 5.37 7.97
N GLU A 168 -9.48 5.88 8.44
CA GLU A 168 -10.53 5.07 9.05
C GLU A 168 -11.14 4.12 8.03
N VAL A 169 -11.41 4.61 6.81
CA VAL A 169 -11.94 3.76 5.73
C VAL A 169 -10.94 2.69 5.34
N ILE A 170 -9.65 3.03 5.28
CA ILE A 170 -8.60 2.12 4.81
C ILE A 170 -8.29 1.02 5.83
N PHE A 171 -8.15 1.39 7.10
CA PHE A 171 -7.62 0.47 8.11
C PHE A 171 -8.66 -0.05 9.10
N ASP A 172 -9.63 0.76 9.49
CA ASP A 172 -10.53 0.46 10.61
C ASP A 172 -11.91 -0.01 10.15
N THR A 173 -12.29 0.31 8.90
CA THR A 173 -13.59 -0.11 8.36
C THR A 173 -13.54 -1.57 7.90
N PRO A 174 -14.53 -2.41 8.26
CA PRO A 174 -14.66 -3.76 7.73
C PRO A 174 -14.64 -3.77 6.20
N ILE A 175 -14.00 -4.78 5.61
CA ILE A 175 -13.72 -4.84 4.17
C ILE A 175 -15.00 -4.69 3.34
N GLU A 176 -16.07 -5.34 3.76
CA GLU A 176 -17.37 -5.35 3.09
C GLU A 176 -18.04 -3.97 3.09
N GLN A 177 -17.68 -3.11 4.05
CA GLN A 177 -18.26 -1.78 4.23
C GLN A 177 -17.41 -0.67 3.64
N ARG A 178 -16.16 -0.93 3.25
CA ARG A 178 -15.22 0.09 2.75
C ARG A 178 -15.76 0.85 1.55
N TYR A 179 -16.39 0.14 0.61
CA TYR A 179 -16.98 0.76 -0.57
C TYR A 179 -18.11 1.73 -0.19
N GLU A 180 -19.07 1.29 0.63
CA GLU A 180 -20.17 2.15 1.07
C GLU A 180 -19.69 3.31 1.91
N ARG A 181 -18.68 3.08 2.75
CA ARG A 181 -18.10 4.15 3.57
C ARG A 181 -17.41 5.20 2.71
N ALA A 182 -16.65 4.80 1.71
CA ALA A 182 -16.03 5.71 0.75
C ALA A 182 -17.07 6.50 -0.04
N MET A 183 -18.15 5.86 -0.48
CA MET A 183 -19.28 6.53 -1.13
C MET A 183 -19.94 7.55 -0.21
N GLY A 184 -20.08 7.23 1.07
CA GLY A 184 -20.59 8.13 2.09
C GLY A 184 -19.79 9.41 2.25
N LEU A 185 -18.45 9.36 2.08
CA LEU A 185 -17.59 10.55 2.07
C LEU A 185 -17.89 11.51 0.90
N LEU A 186 -18.46 11.00 -0.18
CA LEU A 186 -18.97 11.80 -1.32
C LEU A 186 -20.41 12.28 -1.12
N GLY A 187 -21.05 11.92 -0.01
CA GLY A 187 -22.47 12.17 0.22
C GLY A 187 -23.39 11.30 -0.65
N LEU A 188 -22.84 10.21 -1.23
CA LEU A 188 -23.57 9.29 -2.09
C LEU A 188 -23.94 8.02 -1.32
N GLN A 189 -25.06 7.41 -1.73
CA GLN A 189 -25.45 6.09 -1.27
C GLN A 189 -25.47 5.14 -2.48
N SER A 190 -25.10 3.89 -2.28
CA SER A 190 -24.95 2.90 -3.36
C SER A 190 -26.21 2.75 -4.23
N TRP A 191 -27.41 2.92 -3.66
CA TRP A 191 -28.66 2.89 -4.41
C TRP A 191 -28.91 4.11 -5.31
N MET A 192 -28.14 5.21 -5.12
CA MET A 192 -28.21 6.41 -5.99
C MET A 192 -27.45 6.21 -7.30
N LEU A 193 -26.57 5.23 -7.37
CA LEU A 193 -25.88 4.90 -8.59
C LEU A 193 -26.82 4.11 -9.49
N SER A 194 -27.21 4.72 -10.63
CA SER A 194 -28.04 4.06 -11.62
C SER A 194 -27.31 2.81 -12.16
N SER A 195 -28.02 1.67 -12.17
CA SER A 195 -27.52 0.44 -12.81
C SER A 195 -27.41 0.57 -14.33
N GLU A 196 -27.89 1.67 -14.90
CA GLU A 196 -27.85 1.96 -16.35
C GLU A 196 -26.68 2.88 -16.76
N ALA A 197 -25.89 3.39 -15.79
CA ALA A 197 -24.73 4.25 -16.06
C ALA A 197 -23.50 3.41 -16.47
N GLY A 198 -23.58 2.71 -17.59
CA GLY A 198 -22.49 1.86 -18.05
C GLY A 198 -22.68 1.26 -19.43
N HIS A 199 -23.71 1.70 -20.15
CA HIS A 199 -23.97 1.26 -21.52
C HIS A 199 -24.08 2.47 -22.44
N SER A 200 -22.94 2.95 -22.90
CA SER A 200 -22.85 3.82 -24.07
C SER A 200 -21.71 3.35 -24.95
#